data_1b1706c9a3451be939bc1c8956774f7a
#
_entry.id   1b1706c9a3451be939bc1c8956774f7a
#
_cell.length_a   1.000
_cell.length_b   1.000
_cell.length_c   1.000
_cell.angle_alpha   90.00
_cell.angle_beta   90.00
_cell.angle_gamma   90.00
#
_symmetry.space_group_name_H-M   'P 1'
#
loop_
_entity.id
_entity.type
_entity.pdbx_description
1 polymer ?
#
loop_
_entity_poly.entity_id
_entity_poly.type
_entity_poly.pdbx_seq_one_letter_code
_entity_poly.pdbx_strand_id
1 'polypeptide(L)'
;MASGLDVLARLAAGAPIDAPTLVLVAHPDDETIGLGARLNRFTDLLLVTATNGAPLNMADAERAGFASATAYAQARKGEQARALDALAARPLEICFEVVDQACVDHVGDLADRLVDVLADRALVITHPYEGGHPDHDACAMAVQLACAQLGAEAPLRLEFAAYHQADGAMVSQAFWPDPSAPEVRPAMSTDDLARKTEAFAAYASQADVMSHFSPDREAYRLAPIYDFTRPPPPGACLFDGFGWALKSGDWRTRAAASAG
;
A
#
# COMPACT_ATOMS: atom_id res chain seq x y z
N MET A 1 1.43 17.47 18.32
CA MET A 1 1.26 16.73 17.07
C MET A 1 -0.06 17.13 16.41
N ALA A 2 -0.14 17.20 15.08
CA ALA A 2 -1.43 17.43 14.39
C ALA A 2 -2.38 16.28 14.72
N SER A 3 -3.68 16.56 14.85
CA SER A 3 -4.66 15.51 15.05
C SER A 3 -4.83 14.68 13.76
N GLY A 4 -5.30 13.44 13.88
CA GLY A 4 -5.56 12.62 12.69
C GLY A 4 -6.56 13.25 11.72
N LEU A 5 -7.54 13.98 12.25
CA LEU A 5 -8.52 14.73 11.44
C LEU A 5 -7.87 15.92 10.71
N ASP A 6 -6.86 16.58 11.32
CA ASP A 6 -6.12 17.65 10.64
C ASP A 6 -5.30 17.11 9.46
N VAL A 7 -4.66 15.93 9.62
CA VAL A 7 -3.91 15.29 8.54
C VAL A 7 -4.85 14.89 7.39
N LEU A 8 -5.98 14.26 7.70
CA LEU A 8 -6.98 13.92 6.69
C LEU A 8 -7.52 15.15 5.96
N ALA A 9 -7.79 16.25 6.67
CA ALA A 9 -8.24 17.50 6.08
C ALA A 9 -7.16 18.10 5.12
N ARG A 10 -5.87 18.03 5.50
CA ARG A 10 -4.75 18.47 4.63
C ARG A 10 -4.62 17.59 3.40
N LEU A 11 -4.72 16.26 3.52
CA LEU A 11 -4.74 15.33 2.39
C LEU A 11 -5.91 15.64 1.45
N ALA A 12 -7.12 15.83 1.99
CA ALA A 12 -8.29 16.18 1.19
C ALA A 12 -8.10 17.51 0.43
N ALA A 13 -7.52 18.52 1.07
CA ALA A 13 -7.28 19.83 0.48
C ALA A 13 -6.03 19.93 -0.41
N GLY A 14 -5.18 18.91 -0.46
CA GLY A 14 -3.88 18.97 -1.17
C GLY A 14 -2.90 19.95 -0.52
N ALA A 15 -3.03 20.21 0.78
CA ALA A 15 -2.14 21.07 1.54
C ALA A 15 -0.83 20.33 1.90
N PRO A 16 0.28 21.07 2.13
CA PRO A 16 1.54 20.46 2.57
C PRO A 16 1.39 19.69 3.89
N ILE A 17 2.13 18.57 4.02
CA ILE A 17 2.21 17.75 5.23
C ILE A 17 3.65 17.77 5.71
N ASP A 18 3.87 18.48 6.83
CA ASP A 18 5.20 18.69 7.40
C ASP A 18 5.57 17.60 8.45
N ALA A 19 4.61 16.76 8.81
CA ALA A 19 4.86 15.64 9.72
C ALA A 19 5.79 14.62 9.05
N PRO A 20 6.89 14.20 9.71
CA PRO A 20 7.72 13.11 9.23
C PRO A 20 6.85 11.86 8.98
N THR A 21 6.79 11.43 7.71
CA THR A 21 5.85 10.43 7.25
C THR A 21 6.56 9.23 6.66
N LEU A 22 6.10 8.03 7.01
CA LEU A 22 6.41 6.79 6.31
C LEU A 22 5.19 6.35 5.52
N VAL A 23 5.37 6.05 4.24
CA VAL A 23 4.41 5.34 3.41
C VAL A 23 4.94 3.93 3.18
N LEU A 24 4.20 2.92 3.66
CA LEU A 24 4.47 1.51 3.38
C LEU A 24 3.52 1.01 2.30
N VAL A 25 4.08 0.53 1.22
CA VAL A 25 3.36 -0.15 0.14
C VAL A 25 3.86 -1.58 -0.04
N ALA A 26 3.00 -2.46 -0.54
CA ALA A 26 3.39 -3.83 -0.83
C ALA A 26 4.24 -3.91 -2.10
N HIS A 27 3.82 -3.23 -3.17
CA HIS A 27 4.43 -3.35 -4.49
C HIS A 27 4.80 -1.99 -5.07
N PRO A 28 5.79 -1.96 -6.01
CA PRO A 28 6.06 -0.76 -6.81
C PRO A 28 4.87 -0.48 -7.75
N ASP A 29 4.04 0.47 -7.45
CA ASP A 29 2.85 1.02 -8.13
C ASP A 29 1.75 1.43 -7.13
N ASP A 30 1.65 0.75 -5.98
CA ASP A 30 0.63 1.01 -4.96
C ASP A 30 0.65 2.46 -4.46
N GLU A 31 1.84 3.06 -4.28
CA GLU A 31 1.98 4.46 -3.86
C GLU A 31 1.39 5.42 -4.89
N THR A 32 1.54 5.08 -6.16
CA THR A 32 0.99 5.87 -7.28
C THR A 32 -0.51 5.71 -7.38
N ILE A 33 -1.02 4.49 -7.20
CA ILE A 33 -2.46 4.18 -7.21
C ILE A 33 -3.16 4.89 -6.04
N GLY A 34 -2.62 4.72 -4.82
CA GLY A 34 -3.27 5.11 -3.58
C GLY A 34 -3.03 6.56 -3.15
N LEU A 35 -1.86 7.14 -3.49
CA LEU A 35 -1.38 8.42 -2.95
C LEU A 35 -0.79 9.35 -4.01
N GLY A 36 -0.77 8.98 -5.29
CA GLY A 36 -0.04 9.68 -6.35
C GLY A 36 -0.32 11.18 -6.43
N ALA A 37 -1.59 11.59 -6.26
CA ALA A 37 -1.93 13.02 -6.26
C ALA A 37 -1.43 13.79 -5.02
N ARG A 38 -0.92 13.10 -4.00
CA ARG A 38 -0.53 13.68 -2.71
C ARG A 38 0.92 13.45 -2.32
N LEU A 39 1.65 12.56 -2.96
CA LEU A 39 3.04 12.23 -2.59
C LEU A 39 3.96 13.46 -2.57
N ASN A 40 3.77 14.40 -3.47
CA ASN A 40 4.55 15.64 -3.51
C ASN A 40 4.13 16.71 -2.46
N ARG A 41 3.17 16.39 -1.60
CA ARG A 41 2.75 17.27 -0.50
C ARG A 41 3.48 17.00 0.80
N PHE A 42 4.16 15.85 0.91
CA PHE A 42 4.95 15.51 2.09
C PHE A 42 6.34 16.16 1.99
N THR A 43 6.74 16.88 3.04
CA THR A 43 8.05 17.56 3.08
C THR A 43 9.17 16.64 3.61
N ASP A 44 8.82 15.64 4.43
CA ASP A 44 9.71 14.58 4.93
C ASP A 44 9.03 13.24 4.74
N LEU A 45 9.33 12.57 3.62
CA LEU A 45 8.71 11.32 3.18
C LEU A 45 9.73 10.21 3.06
N LEU A 46 9.47 9.12 3.78
CA LEU A 46 10.11 7.83 3.57
C LEU A 46 9.10 6.89 2.89
N LEU A 47 9.43 6.43 1.69
CA LEU A 47 8.68 5.41 0.97
C LEU A 47 9.34 4.05 1.19
N VAL A 48 8.61 3.13 1.79
CA VAL A 48 9.04 1.75 1.98
C VAL A 48 8.19 0.86 1.10
N THR A 49 8.85 0.09 0.22
CA THR A 49 8.20 -0.97 -0.57
C THR A 49 8.54 -2.32 0.06
N ALA A 50 7.54 -3.09 0.47
CA ALA A 50 7.76 -4.34 1.17
C ALA A 50 8.37 -5.41 0.25
N THR A 51 7.87 -5.52 -1.00
CA THR A 51 8.32 -6.54 -1.95
C THR A 51 9.17 -5.94 -3.07
N ASN A 52 9.87 -6.81 -3.77
CA ASN A 52 10.53 -6.45 -5.03
C ASN A 52 9.57 -6.46 -6.24
N GLY A 53 8.29 -6.77 -6.03
CA GLY A 53 7.23 -6.81 -7.03
C GLY A 53 7.36 -7.93 -8.06
N ALA A 54 8.17 -8.96 -7.79
CA ALA A 54 8.37 -10.09 -8.71
C ALA A 54 8.05 -11.42 -8.00
N PRO A 55 6.93 -12.08 -8.35
CA PRO A 55 6.59 -13.38 -7.80
C PRO A 55 7.48 -14.48 -8.38
N LEU A 56 7.75 -15.53 -7.56
CA LEU A 56 8.61 -16.65 -7.97
C LEU A 56 8.06 -17.48 -9.12
N ASN A 57 6.74 -17.46 -9.34
CA ASN A 57 6.08 -18.27 -10.35
C ASN A 57 6.33 -17.79 -11.79
N MET A 58 7.02 -16.69 -11.99
CA MET A 58 7.40 -16.10 -13.28
C MET A 58 6.24 -15.69 -14.21
N ALA A 59 4.98 -15.99 -13.87
CA ALA A 59 3.86 -15.79 -14.78
C ALA A 59 3.70 -14.33 -15.25
N ASP A 60 3.87 -13.37 -14.31
CA ASP A 60 3.78 -11.95 -14.64
C ASP A 60 5.02 -11.45 -15.38
N ALA A 61 6.21 -11.94 -15.00
CA ALA A 61 7.46 -11.63 -15.69
C ALA A 61 7.43 -12.11 -17.15
N GLU A 62 7.00 -13.35 -17.39
CA GLU A 62 6.88 -13.92 -18.74
C GLU A 62 5.84 -13.18 -19.59
N ARG A 63 4.68 -12.84 -19.00
CA ARG A 63 3.63 -12.04 -19.67
C ARG A 63 4.15 -10.67 -20.07
N ALA A 64 4.96 -10.04 -19.22
CA ALA A 64 5.62 -8.76 -19.50
C ALA A 64 6.88 -8.87 -20.37
N GLY A 65 7.26 -10.09 -20.83
CA GLY A 65 8.37 -10.33 -21.74
C GLY A 65 9.75 -10.41 -21.08
N PHE A 66 9.83 -10.65 -19.75
CA PHE A 66 11.09 -10.77 -19.03
C PHE A 66 11.52 -12.22 -18.87
N ALA A 67 12.83 -12.45 -19.02
CA ALA A 67 13.43 -13.79 -18.94
C ALA A 67 13.75 -14.24 -17.50
N SER A 68 13.64 -13.34 -16.51
CA SER A 68 13.90 -13.65 -15.10
C SER A 68 13.16 -12.74 -14.15
N ALA A 69 12.84 -13.23 -12.93
CA ALA A 69 12.25 -12.43 -11.86
C ALA A 69 13.13 -11.22 -11.49
N THR A 70 14.46 -11.39 -11.50
CA THR A 70 15.38 -10.29 -11.20
C THR A 70 15.30 -9.16 -12.25
N ALA A 71 15.23 -9.50 -13.53
CA ALA A 71 15.10 -8.49 -14.59
C ALA A 71 13.75 -7.77 -14.48
N TYR A 72 12.69 -8.51 -14.15
CA TYR A 72 11.36 -7.96 -13.94
C TYR A 72 11.32 -7.04 -12.72
N ALA A 73 11.87 -7.45 -11.56
CA ALA A 73 11.97 -6.62 -10.37
C ALA A 73 12.73 -5.31 -10.63
N GLN A 74 13.84 -5.37 -11.38
CA GLN A 74 14.59 -4.18 -11.77
C GLN A 74 13.78 -3.24 -12.68
N ALA A 75 13.00 -3.80 -13.61
CA ALA A 75 12.13 -3.00 -14.47
C ALA A 75 11.05 -2.29 -13.63
N ARG A 76 10.38 -2.99 -12.72
CA ARG A 76 9.38 -2.41 -11.81
C ARG A 76 9.95 -1.30 -10.94
N LYS A 77 11.14 -1.49 -10.38
CA LYS A 77 11.85 -0.43 -9.63
C LYS A 77 12.13 0.79 -10.50
N GLY A 78 12.56 0.58 -11.76
CA GLY A 78 12.77 1.68 -12.71
C GLY A 78 11.46 2.37 -13.12
N GLU A 79 10.36 1.65 -13.18
CA GLU A 79 9.02 2.19 -13.43
C GLU A 79 8.56 3.07 -12.26
N GLN A 80 8.73 2.60 -11.01
CA GLN A 80 8.44 3.38 -9.80
C GLN A 80 9.24 4.68 -9.77
N ALA A 81 10.53 4.64 -10.05
CA ALA A 81 11.36 5.84 -10.09
C ALA A 81 10.85 6.87 -11.12
N ARG A 82 10.45 6.42 -12.32
CA ARG A 82 9.85 7.32 -13.35
C ARG A 82 8.48 7.87 -12.90
N ALA A 83 7.67 7.05 -12.25
CA ALA A 83 6.38 7.48 -11.71
C ALA A 83 6.56 8.54 -10.62
N LEU A 84 7.49 8.36 -9.69
CA LEU A 84 7.83 9.35 -8.66
C LEU A 84 8.32 10.67 -9.28
N ASP A 85 9.11 10.59 -10.35
CA ASP A 85 9.54 11.78 -11.11
C ASP A 85 8.34 12.52 -11.74
N ALA A 86 7.42 11.81 -12.39
CA ALA A 86 6.21 12.37 -12.97
C ALA A 86 5.31 13.03 -11.90
N LEU A 87 5.21 12.42 -10.72
CA LEU A 87 4.48 12.96 -9.57
C LEU A 87 5.15 14.17 -8.92
N ALA A 88 6.38 14.51 -9.31
CA ALA A 88 7.23 15.48 -8.62
C ALA A 88 7.43 15.15 -7.13
N ALA A 89 7.44 13.89 -6.78
CA ALA A 89 7.73 13.38 -5.45
C ALA A 89 9.20 13.00 -5.30
N ARG A 90 9.78 13.23 -4.13
CA ARG A 90 11.20 12.96 -3.85
C ARG A 90 11.35 12.31 -2.46
N PRO A 91 10.77 11.12 -2.25
CA PRO A 91 10.94 10.41 -0.99
C PRO A 91 12.39 9.92 -0.81
N LEU A 92 12.77 9.65 0.44
CA LEU A 92 13.77 8.63 0.68
C LEU A 92 13.13 7.26 0.41
N GLU A 93 13.87 6.35 -0.23
CA GLU A 93 13.31 5.06 -0.66
C GLU A 93 14.04 3.90 0.00
N ILE A 94 13.27 2.95 0.53
CA ILE A 94 13.75 1.65 1.03
C ILE A 94 12.92 0.55 0.41
N CYS A 95 13.55 -0.50 -0.11
CA CYS A 95 12.86 -1.74 -0.46
C CYS A 95 13.26 -2.83 0.55
N PHE A 96 12.27 -3.53 1.08
CA PHE A 96 12.52 -4.64 1.99
C PHE A 96 12.85 -5.95 1.27
N GLU A 97 12.72 -5.97 -0.06
CA GLU A 97 13.14 -7.08 -0.94
C GLU A 97 12.44 -8.42 -0.62
N VAL A 98 11.28 -8.39 0.02
CA VAL A 98 10.46 -9.61 0.13
C VAL A 98 9.98 -10.00 -1.26
N VAL A 99 9.89 -11.28 -1.52
CA VAL A 99 9.34 -11.78 -2.78
C VAL A 99 7.84 -11.47 -2.82
N ASP A 100 7.35 -11.01 -3.96
CA ASP A 100 5.93 -10.75 -4.18
C ASP A 100 5.10 -12.01 -3.90
N GLN A 101 3.96 -11.84 -3.23
CA GLN A 101 3.07 -12.88 -2.68
C GLN A 101 3.62 -13.65 -1.46
N ALA A 102 4.74 -13.23 -0.88
CA ALA A 102 5.34 -13.91 0.26
C ALA A 102 5.32 -13.11 1.58
N CYS A 103 4.79 -11.88 1.62
CA CYS A 103 4.81 -11.05 2.84
C CYS A 103 4.15 -11.74 4.04
N VAL A 104 3.17 -12.61 3.81
CA VAL A 104 2.47 -13.34 4.88
C VAL A 104 3.41 -14.19 5.73
N ASP A 105 4.49 -14.71 5.15
CA ASP A 105 5.49 -15.52 5.87
C ASP A 105 6.55 -14.68 6.58
N HIS A 106 6.53 -13.37 6.39
CA HIS A 106 7.50 -12.42 6.88
C HIS A 106 6.88 -11.31 7.75
N VAL A 107 5.64 -11.47 8.22
CA VAL A 107 4.92 -10.40 8.95
C VAL A 107 5.68 -9.93 10.19
N GLY A 108 6.23 -10.86 11.00
CA GLY A 108 7.03 -10.51 12.18
C GLY A 108 8.31 -9.76 11.80
N ASP A 109 9.05 -10.30 10.83
CA ASP A 109 10.28 -9.69 10.30
C ASP A 109 10.03 -8.27 9.73
N LEU A 110 8.92 -8.12 9.00
CA LEU A 110 8.48 -6.82 8.51
C LEU A 110 8.14 -5.86 9.66
N ALA A 111 7.46 -6.34 10.70
CA ALA A 111 7.12 -5.54 11.86
C ALA A 111 8.38 -5.06 12.61
N ASP A 112 9.35 -5.95 12.83
CA ASP A 112 10.61 -5.61 13.50
C ASP A 112 11.41 -4.57 12.69
N ARG A 113 11.52 -4.75 11.38
CA ARG A 113 12.17 -3.77 10.48
C ARG A 113 11.44 -2.43 10.45
N LEU A 114 10.11 -2.46 10.56
CA LEU A 114 9.29 -1.24 10.62
C LEU A 114 9.49 -0.48 11.93
N VAL A 115 9.71 -1.14 13.08
CA VAL A 115 10.02 -0.48 14.35
C VAL A 115 11.21 0.46 14.19
N ASP A 116 12.28 -0.01 13.52
CA ASP A 116 13.50 0.78 13.34
C ASP A 116 13.28 2.05 12.50
N VAL A 117 12.42 1.97 11.46
CA VAL A 117 12.20 3.08 10.54
C VAL A 117 10.99 3.96 10.92
N LEU A 118 10.17 3.52 11.88
CA LEU A 118 9.03 4.28 12.41
C LEU A 118 9.39 5.15 13.62
N ALA A 119 10.52 4.89 14.30
CA ALA A 119 10.87 5.54 15.55
C ALA A 119 10.87 7.09 15.49
N ASP A 120 11.25 7.65 14.34
CA ASP A 120 11.29 9.10 14.11
C ASP A 120 10.11 9.63 13.25
N ARG A 121 9.09 8.80 13.04
CA ARG A 121 7.94 9.17 12.21
C ARG A 121 6.75 9.59 13.07
N ALA A 122 6.07 10.65 12.63
CA ALA A 122 4.82 11.10 13.27
C ALA A 122 3.58 10.49 12.60
N LEU A 123 3.73 9.98 11.38
CA LEU A 123 2.66 9.45 10.55
C LEU A 123 3.14 8.21 9.79
N VAL A 124 2.30 7.18 9.75
CA VAL A 124 2.45 6.05 8.82
C VAL A 124 1.17 5.88 8.02
N ILE A 125 1.34 5.68 6.71
CA ILE A 125 0.23 5.43 5.77
C ILE A 125 0.49 4.10 5.07
N THR A 126 -0.51 3.21 5.03
CA THR A 126 -0.37 1.89 4.42
C THR A 126 -1.71 1.39 3.87
N HIS A 127 -1.74 0.13 3.45
CA HIS A 127 -2.93 -0.57 2.98
C HIS A 127 -3.93 -0.85 4.10
N PRO A 128 -5.22 -0.98 3.77
CA PRO A 128 -6.22 -1.54 4.67
C PRO A 128 -6.14 -3.07 4.70
N TYR A 129 -6.73 -3.68 5.76
CA TYR A 129 -7.00 -5.11 5.79
C TYR A 129 -8.38 -5.38 5.17
N GLU A 130 -8.42 -5.62 3.87
CA GLU A 130 -9.67 -5.76 3.10
C GLU A 130 -9.66 -6.95 2.12
N GLY A 131 -8.64 -7.81 2.16
CA GLY A 131 -8.58 -9.05 1.36
C GLY A 131 -8.45 -8.83 -0.14
N GLY A 132 -7.92 -7.70 -0.58
CA GLY A 132 -7.63 -7.43 -1.99
C GLY A 132 -6.44 -8.24 -2.48
N HIS A 133 -5.29 -8.07 -1.81
CA HIS A 133 -4.04 -8.77 -2.06
C HIS A 133 -3.44 -9.27 -0.74
N PRO A 134 -2.86 -10.49 -0.68
CA PRO A 134 -2.31 -11.04 0.55
C PRO A 134 -1.15 -10.20 1.13
N ASP A 135 -0.35 -9.55 0.29
CA ASP A 135 0.74 -8.69 0.73
C ASP A 135 0.25 -7.33 1.26
N HIS A 136 -0.87 -6.79 0.74
CA HIS A 136 -1.52 -5.61 1.31
C HIS A 136 -1.98 -5.89 2.74
N ASP A 137 -2.65 -7.02 2.94
CA ASP A 137 -3.11 -7.48 4.24
C ASP A 137 -1.93 -7.70 5.21
N ALA A 138 -0.80 -8.23 4.71
CA ALA A 138 0.42 -8.42 5.50
C ALA A 138 1.08 -7.08 5.89
N CYS A 139 1.11 -6.10 5.00
CA CYS A 139 1.58 -4.75 5.30
C CYS A 139 0.73 -4.08 6.39
N ALA A 140 -0.61 -4.19 6.30
CA ALA A 140 -1.52 -3.67 7.32
C ALA A 140 -1.24 -4.31 8.69
N MET A 141 -1.04 -5.64 8.74
CA MET A 141 -0.73 -6.38 9.97
C MET A 141 0.64 -5.98 10.52
N ALA A 142 1.68 -5.94 9.69
CA ALA A 142 3.04 -5.57 10.11
C ALA A 142 3.09 -4.16 10.71
N VAL A 143 2.40 -3.17 10.12
CA VAL A 143 2.30 -1.81 10.69
C VAL A 143 1.58 -1.84 12.04
N GLN A 144 0.49 -2.59 12.17
CA GLN A 144 -0.23 -2.66 13.45
C GLN A 144 0.64 -3.29 14.55
N LEU A 145 1.40 -4.33 14.24
CA LEU A 145 2.34 -4.99 15.17
C LEU A 145 3.51 -4.06 15.55
N ALA A 146 4.13 -3.41 14.58
CA ALA A 146 5.21 -2.45 14.83
C ALA A 146 4.74 -1.29 15.73
N CYS A 147 3.56 -0.73 15.46
CA CYS A 147 2.97 0.30 16.31
C CYS A 147 2.64 -0.21 17.72
N ALA A 148 2.24 -1.47 17.87
CA ALA A 148 2.03 -2.08 19.19
C ALA A 148 3.34 -2.24 19.97
N GLN A 149 4.44 -2.58 19.31
CA GLN A 149 5.79 -2.64 19.93
C GLN A 149 6.27 -1.24 20.34
N LEU A 150 6.06 -0.21 19.53
CA LEU A 150 6.43 1.18 19.83
C LEU A 150 5.58 1.80 20.96
N GLY A 151 4.39 1.29 21.21
CA GLY A 151 3.53 1.73 22.31
C GLY A 151 3.18 3.22 22.23
N ALA A 152 3.61 4.00 23.22
CA ALA A 152 3.33 5.44 23.30
C ALA A 152 4.06 6.28 22.23
N GLU A 153 5.12 5.76 21.64
CA GLU A 153 5.91 6.41 20.58
C GLU A 153 5.40 6.07 19.17
N ALA A 154 4.34 5.26 19.08
CA ALA A 154 3.79 4.86 17.79
C ALA A 154 3.26 6.06 16.99
N PRO A 155 3.55 6.12 15.67
CA PRO A 155 3.00 7.15 14.81
C PRO A 155 1.48 7.04 14.66
N LEU A 156 0.85 8.14 14.25
CA LEU A 156 -0.53 8.12 13.79
C LEU A 156 -0.64 7.22 12.56
N ARG A 157 -1.63 6.33 12.54
CA ARG A 157 -1.85 5.40 11.42
C ARG A 157 -2.97 5.87 10.51
N LEU A 158 -2.69 5.95 9.22
CA LEU A 158 -3.65 6.18 8.14
C LEU A 158 -3.60 5.03 7.14
N GLU A 159 -4.63 4.96 6.33
CA GLU A 159 -4.76 4.05 5.20
C GLU A 159 -5.14 4.81 3.94
N PHE A 160 -4.66 4.30 2.79
CA PHE A 160 -5.17 4.65 1.47
C PHE A 160 -5.99 3.48 0.90
N ALA A 161 -7.06 3.78 0.16
CA ALA A 161 -7.87 2.76 -0.46
C ALA A 161 -7.13 2.10 -1.62
N ALA A 162 -7.03 0.76 -1.58
CA ALA A 162 -6.49 -0.05 -2.67
C ALA A 162 -7.63 -0.72 -3.45
N TYR A 163 -7.95 -1.97 -3.15
CA TYR A 163 -9.07 -2.69 -3.74
C TYR A 163 -9.50 -3.85 -2.85
N HIS A 164 -10.75 -4.25 -2.98
CA HIS A 164 -11.35 -5.36 -2.26
C HIS A 164 -12.44 -6.04 -3.11
N GLN A 165 -13.03 -7.11 -2.59
CA GLN A 165 -14.18 -7.76 -3.22
C GLN A 165 -15.49 -7.25 -2.61
N ALA A 166 -16.46 -6.87 -3.44
CA ALA A 166 -17.84 -6.68 -3.04
C ALA A 166 -18.77 -7.33 -4.06
N ASP A 167 -19.75 -8.09 -3.61
CA ASP A 167 -20.76 -8.78 -4.45
C ASP A 167 -20.16 -9.62 -5.59
N GLY A 168 -18.99 -10.24 -5.34
CA GLY A 168 -18.29 -11.06 -6.33
C GLY A 168 -17.48 -10.30 -7.37
N ALA A 169 -17.39 -8.96 -7.27
CA ALA A 169 -16.63 -8.11 -8.16
C ALA A 169 -15.51 -7.35 -7.41
N MET A 170 -14.47 -6.94 -8.12
CA MET A 170 -13.44 -6.06 -7.60
C MET A 170 -13.98 -4.63 -7.51
N VAL A 171 -13.82 -4.02 -6.34
CA VAL A 171 -14.01 -2.59 -6.09
C VAL A 171 -12.64 -1.97 -5.88
N SER A 172 -12.27 -0.99 -6.69
CA SER A 172 -10.97 -0.32 -6.63
C SER A 172 -11.08 1.10 -6.09
N GLN A 173 -10.05 1.53 -5.35
CA GLN A 173 -9.86 2.90 -4.83
C GLN A 173 -11.05 3.39 -3.99
N ALA A 174 -11.64 2.47 -3.26
CA ALA A 174 -12.68 2.71 -2.26
C ALA A 174 -12.46 1.74 -1.09
N PHE A 175 -12.76 2.18 0.11
CA PHE A 175 -12.73 1.30 1.28
C PHE A 175 -14.00 0.49 1.39
N TRP A 176 -13.92 -0.66 2.04
CA TRP A 176 -15.10 -1.27 2.63
C TRP A 176 -15.70 -0.30 3.67
N PRO A 177 -17.01 -0.05 3.60
CA PRO A 177 -17.64 0.95 4.47
C PRO A 177 -17.48 0.62 5.95
N ASP A 178 -16.90 1.54 6.71
CA ASP A 178 -16.79 1.48 8.17
C ASP A 178 -17.25 2.83 8.78
N PRO A 179 -18.41 2.87 9.45
CA PRO A 179 -18.90 4.09 10.08
C PRO A 179 -17.97 4.65 11.16
N SER A 180 -17.11 3.82 11.77
CA SER A 180 -16.14 4.23 12.79
C SER A 180 -14.87 4.86 12.21
N ALA A 181 -14.60 4.61 10.93
CA ALA A 181 -13.44 5.12 10.21
C ALA A 181 -13.87 5.78 8.88
N PRO A 182 -14.51 6.96 8.94
CA PRO A 182 -15.01 7.62 7.74
C PRO A 182 -13.87 8.00 6.80
N GLU A 183 -14.08 7.75 5.51
CA GLU A 183 -13.12 8.11 4.48
C GLU A 183 -13.22 9.58 4.07
N VAL A 184 -12.09 10.13 3.62
CA VAL A 184 -12.02 11.40 2.90
C VAL A 184 -11.51 11.15 1.48
N ARG A 185 -12.10 11.86 0.52
CA ARG A 185 -11.70 11.82 -0.89
C ARG A 185 -11.12 13.17 -1.28
N PRO A 186 -9.89 13.23 -1.78
CA PRO A 186 -9.29 14.49 -2.17
C PRO A 186 -9.95 15.04 -3.43
N ALA A 187 -10.18 16.34 -3.49
CA ALA A 187 -10.39 17.04 -4.74
C ALA A 187 -9.03 17.14 -5.46
N MET A 188 -8.95 16.61 -6.68
CA MET A 188 -7.75 16.70 -7.51
C MET A 188 -7.79 17.93 -8.39
N SER A 189 -6.72 18.70 -8.43
CA SER A 189 -6.54 19.76 -9.41
C SER A 189 -6.24 19.15 -10.80
N THR A 190 -6.37 19.96 -11.84
CA THR A 190 -5.95 19.55 -13.20
C THR A 190 -4.50 19.09 -13.24
N ASP A 191 -3.63 19.79 -12.49
CA ASP A 191 -2.20 19.45 -12.43
C ASP A 191 -1.95 18.15 -11.65
N ASP A 192 -2.68 17.89 -10.55
CA ASP A 192 -2.58 16.62 -9.83
C ASP A 192 -2.99 15.45 -10.74
N LEU A 193 -4.10 15.61 -11.47
CA LEU A 193 -4.60 14.60 -12.39
C LEU A 193 -3.63 14.36 -13.57
N ALA A 194 -3.04 15.44 -14.12
CA ALA A 194 -2.08 15.33 -15.23
C ALA A 194 -0.83 14.55 -14.78
N ARG A 195 -0.23 14.91 -13.63
CA ARG A 195 0.93 14.21 -13.08
C ARG A 195 0.62 12.74 -12.77
N LYS A 196 -0.51 12.46 -12.15
CA LYS A 196 -0.90 11.09 -11.81
C LYS A 196 -1.17 10.25 -13.06
N THR A 197 -1.77 10.81 -14.09
CA THR A 197 -1.97 10.15 -15.39
C THR A 197 -0.62 9.80 -16.04
N GLU A 198 0.35 10.70 -16.02
CA GLU A 198 1.70 10.44 -16.51
C GLU A 198 2.41 9.35 -15.69
N ALA A 199 2.27 9.38 -14.36
CA ALA A 199 2.84 8.37 -13.49
C ALA A 199 2.23 6.98 -13.73
N PHE A 200 0.93 6.88 -13.95
CA PHE A 200 0.27 5.61 -14.35
C PHE A 200 0.90 5.03 -15.63
N ALA A 201 1.17 5.87 -16.61
CA ALA A 201 1.78 5.45 -17.88
C ALA A 201 3.24 4.97 -17.72
N ALA A 202 3.91 5.28 -16.61
CA ALA A 202 5.27 4.82 -16.35
C ALA A 202 5.36 3.32 -16.06
N TYR A 203 4.26 2.70 -15.60
CA TYR A 203 4.19 1.28 -15.23
C TYR A 203 3.84 0.38 -16.42
N ALA A 204 4.69 0.37 -17.44
CA ALA A 204 4.44 -0.38 -18.67
C ALA A 204 4.33 -1.90 -18.44
N SER A 205 5.14 -2.47 -17.52
CA SER A 205 5.08 -3.89 -17.17
C SER A 205 3.81 -4.26 -16.40
N GLN A 206 3.08 -3.27 -15.87
CA GLN A 206 1.86 -3.41 -15.09
C GLN A 206 0.63 -2.82 -15.81
N ALA A 207 0.69 -2.61 -17.12
CA ALA A 207 -0.38 -1.94 -17.86
C ALA A 207 -1.77 -2.57 -17.63
N ASP A 208 -1.83 -3.90 -17.58
CA ASP A 208 -3.07 -4.64 -17.32
C ASP A 208 -3.59 -4.36 -15.90
N VAL A 209 -2.71 -4.38 -14.88
CA VAL A 209 -3.05 -4.07 -13.50
C VAL A 209 -3.52 -2.62 -13.38
N MET A 210 -2.75 -1.68 -13.93
CA MET A 210 -3.08 -0.25 -13.89
C MET A 210 -4.41 0.07 -14.57
N SER A 211 -4.85 -0.72 -15.54
CA SER A 211 -6.14 -0.54 -16.22
C SER A 211 -7.37 -0.71 -15.32
N HIS A 212 -7.21 -1.34 -14.16
CA HIS A 212 -8.27 -1.52 -13.17
C HIS A 212 -8.44 -0.31 -12.23
N PHE A 213 -7.57 0.68 -12.35
CA PHE A 213 -7.54 1.87 -11.49
C PHE A 213 -7.72 3.14 -12.32
N SER A 214 -8.23 4.18 -11.66
CA SER A 214 -8.42 5.49 -12.29
C SER A 214 -7.51 6.53 -11.64
N PRO A 215 -6.78 7.34 -12.42
CA PRO A 215 -5.92 8.37 -11.87
C PRO A 215 -6.68 9.48 -11.14
N ASP A 216 -7.99 9.62 -11.35
CA ASP A 216 -8.84 10.63 -10.70
C ASP A 216 -9.39 10.21 -9.33
N ARG A 217 -8.98 9.04 -8.81
CA ARG A 217 -9.51 8.47 -7.56
C ARG A 217 -8.42 8.24 -6.53
N GLU A 218 -8.71 8.65 -5.32
CA GLU A 218 -8.02 8.31 -4.07
C GLU A 218 -9.00 8.42 -2.92
N ALA A 219 -8.77 7.67 -1.86
CA ALA A 219 -9.47 7.83 -0.60
C ALA A 219 -8.53 7.50 0.56
N TYR A 220 -8.72 8.20 1.68
CA TYR A 220 -7.93 8.04 2.91
C TYR A 220 -8.82 7.94 4.12
N ARG A 221 -8.38 7.22 5.13
CA ARG A 221 -9.03 7.19 6.44
C ARG A 221 -8.01 7.01 7.56
N LEU A 222 -8.42 7.25 8.80
CA LEU A 222 -7.68 6.77 9.95
C LEU A 222 -7.75 5.24 9.97
N ALA A 223 -6.61 4.58 10.20
CA ALA A 223 -6.59 3.13 10.27
C ALA A 223 -7.34 2.64 11.51
N PRO A 224 -8.34 1.76 11.38
CA PRO A 224 -8.95 1.10 12.51
C PRO A 224 -7.98 0.11 13.17
N ILE A 225 -8.38 -0.47 14.31
CA ILE A 225 -7.70 -1.63 14.88
C ILE A 225 -8.33 -2.88 14.30
N TYR A 226 -7.51 -3.68 13.62
CA TYR A 226 -7.96 -4.92 13.00
C TYR A 226 -7.77 -6.13 13.90
N ASP A 227 -8.72 -7.07 13.81
CA ASP A 227 -8.60 -8.42 14.33
C ASP A 227 -8.21 -9.36 13.18
N PHE A 228 -6.90 -9.56 12.97
CA PHE A 228 -6.37 -10.41 11.89
C PHE A 228 -6.64 -11.90 12.09
N THR A 229 -7.23 -12.31 13.21
CA THR A 229 -7.70 -13.70 13.40
C THR A 229 -9.01 -13.97 12.67
N ARG A 230 -9.71 -12.93 12.24
CA ARG A 230 -10.95 -12.98 11.48
C ARG A 230 -10.73 -12.63 10.02
N PRO A 231 -11.60 -13.11 9.12
CA PRO A 231 -11.60 -12.62 7.75
C PRO A 231 -11.77 -11.11 7.70
N PRO A 232 -11.12 -10.41 6.73
CA PRO A 232 -11.38 -8.99 6.52
C PRO A 232 -12.83 -8.77 6.06
N PRO A 233 -13.41 -7.56 6.24
CA PRO A 233 -14.70 -7.24 5.65
C PRO A 233 -14.65 -7.35 4.11
N PRO A 234 -15.66 -7.85 3.45
CA PRO A 234 -16.92 -8.44 3.92
C PRO A 234 -16.87 -9.92 4.28
N GLY A 235 -15.70 -10.48 4.54
CA GLY A 235 -15.51 -11.91 4.85
C GLY A 235 -15.05 -12.73 3.65
N ALA A 236 -15.04 -12.17 2.43
CA ALA A 236 -14.52 -12.79 1.22
C ALA A 236 -13.27 -12.04 0.74
N CYS A 237 -12.23 -12.76 0.34
CA CYS A 237 -11.00 -12.16 -0.19
C CYS A 237 -10.95 -12.30 -1.71
N LEU A 238 -10.61 -11.21 -2.38
CA LEU A 238 -10.53 -11.16 -3.84
C LEU A 238 -9.47 -12.14 -4.37
N PHE A 239 -8.32 -12.23 -3.68
CA PHE A 239 -7.23 -13.11 -4.08
C PHE A 239 -7.57 -14.60 -4.02
N ASP A 240 -8.63 -15.02 -3.33
CA ASP A 240 -9.12 -16.39 -3.38
C ASP A 240 -9.57 -16.79 -4.80
N GLY A 241 -9.95 -15.81 -5.62
CA GLY A 241 -10.35 -15.97 -7.01
C GLY A 241 -9.20 -15.97 -8.03
N PHE A 242 -7.98 -15.58 -7.64
CA PHE A 242 -6.86 -15.41 -8.59
C PHE A 242 -6.19 -16.71 -9.04
N GLY A 243 -6.62 -17.87 -8.52
CA GLY A 243 -5.99 -19.15 -8.85
C GLY A 243 -4.64 -19.40 -8.15
N TRP A 244 -4.22 -18.51 -7.23
CA TRP A 244 -3.00 -18.65 -6.45
C TRP A 244 -3.10 -19.81 -5.43
N ALA A 245 -1.94 -20.35 -5.06
CA ALA A 245 -1.86 -21.42 -4.05
C ALA A 245 -2.29 -20.92 -2.66
N LEU A 246 -1.93 -19.69 -2.30
CA LEU A 246 -2.32 -19.07 -1.05
C LEU A 246 -3.81 -18.71 -1.06
N LYS A 247 -4.55 -19.16 -0.05
CA LYS A 247 -5.95 -18.82 0.18
C LYS A 247 -6.10 -18.08 1.50
N SER A 248 -7.18 -17.32 1.64
CA SER A 248 -7.43 -16.46 2.81
C SER A 248 -7.48 -17.22 4.15
N GLY A 249 -7.94 -18.48 4.12
CA GLY A 249 -7.90 -19.35 5.30
C GLY A 249 -6.48 -19.68 5.74
N ASP A 250 -5.61 -20.03 4.78
CA ASP A 250 -4.20 -20.35 5.03
C ASP A 250 -3.41 -19.07 5.38
N TRP A 251 -3.76 -17.95 4.75
CA TRP A 251 -3.13 -16.65 5.03
C TRP A 251 -3.17 -16.33 6.53
N ARG A 252 -4.35 -16.42 7.17
CA ARG A 252 -4.48 -16.10 8.60
C ARG A 252 -3.64 -17.01 9.49
N THR A 253 -3.59 -18.32 9.16
CA THR A 253 -2.77 -19.29 9.89
C THR A 253 -1.27 -18.97 9.76
N ARG A 254 -0.83 -18.66 8.53
CA ARG A 254 0.59 -18.34 8.24
C ARG A 254 0.98 -17.00 8.85
N ALA A 255 0.13 -15.98 8.74
CA ALA A 255 0.37 -14.67 9.33
C ALA A 255 0.51 -14.74 10.86
N ALA A 256 -0.35 -15.50 11.54
CA ALA A 256 -0.26 -15.71 12.98
C ALA A 256 1.05 -16.45 13.37
N ALA A 257 1.46 -17.45 12.61
CA ALA A 257 2.71 -18.17 12.84
C ALA A 257 3.95 -17.31 12.58
N SER A 258 3.90 -16.40 11.61
CA SER A 258 5.00 -15.50 11.27
C SER A 258 5.13 -14.32 12.24
N ALA A 259 4.05 -13.95 12.93
CA ALA A 259 4.02 -12.81 13.86
C ALA A 259 4.44 -13.20 15.29
N GLY A 260 4.55 -14.50 15.62
CA GLY A 260 4.96 -15.04 16.94
C GLY A 260 6.41 -15.31 17.04
#